data_0e0dc0cb376fa906c974a709e4fb331c
#
_entry.id   0e0dc0cb376fa906c974a709e4fb331c
#
_cell.length_a   1.000
_cell.length_b   1.000
_cell.length_c   1.000
_cell.angle_alpha   90.00
_cell.angle_beta   90.00
_cell.angle_gamma   90.00
#
_symmetry.space_group_name_H-M   'P 1'
#
loop_
_entity.id
_entity.type
_entity.pdbx_description
1 polymer ?
#
loop_
_entity_poly.entity_id
_entity_poly.type
_entity_poly.pdbx_seq_one_letter_code
_entity_poly.pdbx_strand_id
1 'polypeptide(L)'
;MTSKKNWTLRAAVLMLALVLITSCFVGGTFAKYVTGKSGTDSARVAKFGVTVTANGDVFAKEYDTNDQTVVGTIAKSVISTDKVVAPGTTSNGDFVAATVTGTPEVAVRVSYKLDAASLQLENWKDADDEFYCPLVFRVKNNNGNTVISGMEFQTAEAMKAALVNAVAAYTKDYAPGTDLSGKAAETLTISWEWPFETGADGDKPANNVKDTFLGDEAAAGRAATVS
;
A
#
# COMPACT_ATOMS: atom_id res chain seq x y z
N MET A 1 92.00 11.36 18.03
CA MET A 1 90.76 12.17 17.84
C MET A 1 89.67 11.27 17.31
N THR A 2 88.81 10.80 18.20
CA THR A 2 87.65 9.97 17.80
C THR A 2 86.53 10.87 17.31
N SER A 3 86.29 10.80 16.00
CA SER A 3 85.15 11.44 15.37
C SER A 3 83.85 10.91 15.99
N LYS A 4 83.24 11.75 16.85
CA LYS A 4 81.88 11.46 17.30
C LYS A 4 80.97 11.43 16.08
N LYS A 5 80.62 10.23 15.71
CA LYS A 5 79.69 9.96 14.58
C LYS A 5 78.38 10.70 14.87
N ASN A 6 78.01 11.71 14.10
CA ASN A 6 76.83 12.54 14.28
C ASN A 6 75.57 11.70 14.04
N TRP A 7 75.27 10.81 14.99
CA TRP A 7 74.06 9.91 14.90
C TRP A 7 72.78 10.74 14.91
N THR A 8 72.72 11.82 15.67
CA THR A 8 71.55 12.70 15.68
C THR A 8 71.29 13.34 14.34
N LEU A 9 72.36 13.78 13.64
CA LEU A 9 72.25 14.35 12.31
C LEU A 9 71.76 13.28 11.29
N ARG A 10 72.25 12.03 11.39
CA ARG A 10 71.83 10.94 10.55
C ARG A 10 70.40 10.53 10.83
N ALA A 11 69.98 10.49 12.09
CA ALA A 11 68.60 10.22 12.48
C ALA A 11 67.64 11.32 11.99
N ALA A 12 68.06 12.60 12.10
CA ALA A 12 67.27 13.74 11.59
C ALA A 12 67.10 13.69 10.06
N VAL A 13 68.14 13.33 9.32
CA VAL A 13 68.09 13.20 7.86
C VAL A 13 67.20 12.02 7.44
N LEU A 14 67.28 10.90 8.17
CA LEU A 14 66.37 9.74 7.92
C LEU A 14 64.93 10.07 8.21
N MET A 15 64.65 10.78 9.33
CA MET A 15 63.29 11.24 9.64
C MET A 15 62.74 12.19 8.57
N LEU A 16 63.59 13.15 8.13
CA LEU A 16 63.21 14.09 7.08
C LEU A 16 62.91 13.37 5.75
N ALA A 17 63.76 12.38 5.37
CA ALA A 17 63.52 11.57 4.19
C ALA A 17 62.23 10.77 4.29
N LEU A 18 61.94 10.20 5.47
CA LEU A 18 60.69 9.45 5.71
C LEU A 18 59.45 10.37 5.59
N VAL A 19 59.52 11.58 6.15
CA VAL A 19 58.45 12.57 6.04
C VAL A 19 58.22 13.01 4.58
N LEU A 20 59.30 13.23 3.83
CA LEU A 20 59.22 13.57 2.40
C LEU A 20 58.59 12.43 1.59
N ILE A 21 58.98 11.18 1.84
CA ILE A 21 58.43 10.03 1.17
C ILE A 21 56.93 9.88 1.49
N THR A 22 56.54 9.97 2.78
CA THR A 22 55.13 9.88 3.17
C THR A 22 54.31 11.04 2.62
N SER A 23 54.86 12.28 2.57
CA SER A 23 54.14 13.41 1.96
C SER A 23 53.97 13.24 0.46
N CYS A 24 54.91 12.60 -0.25
CA CYS A 24 54.76 12.27 -1.67
C CYS A 24 53.63 11.23 -1.92
N PHE A 25 53.49 10.23 -1.02
CA PHE A 25 52.40 9.26 -1.14
C PHE A 25 51.06 9.90 -0.84
N VAL A 26 50.94 10.74 0.20
CA VAL A 26 49.74 11.46 0.55
C VAL A 26 49.38 12.48 -0.54
N GLY A 27 50.39 13.25 -1.02
CA GLY A 27 50.19 14.21 -2.12
C GLY A 27 49.77 13.54 -3.43
N GLY A 28 50.32 12.37 -3.75
CA GLY A 28 49.95 11.59 -4.93
C GLY A 28 48.51 11.06 -4.85
N THR A 29 48.08 10.69 -3.65
CA THR A 29 46.69 10.24 -3.42
C THR A 29 45.73 11.43 -3.51
N PHE A 30 46.06 12.56 -2.93
CA PHE A 30 45.27 13.79 -3.05
C PHE A 30 45.24 14.31 -4.50
N ALA A 31 46.38 14.30 -5.19
CA ALA A 31 46.48 14.73 -6.57
C ALA A 31 45.64 13.82 -7.52
N LYS A 32 45.52 12.54 -7.20
CA LYS A 32 44.66 11.62 -7.98
C LYS A 32 43.18 11.90 -7.80
N TYR A 33 42.77 12.50 -6.67
CA TYR A 33 41.39 12.93 -6.46
C TYR A 33 41.15 14.40 -6.87
N VAL A 34 42.23 15.20 -7.02
CA VAL A 34 42.20 16.65 -7.34
C VAL A 34 42.66 16.93 -8.75
N THR A 35 43.21 15.96 -9.51
CA THR A 35 43.41 16.15 -10.95
C THR A 35 42.05 16.23 -11.61
N GLY A 36 41.40 17.36 -11.44
CA GLY A 36 40.30 17.77 -12.28
C GLY A 36 40.81 17.81 -13.72
N LYS A 37 40.46 16.81 -14.48
CA LYS A 37 40.30 17.08 -15.91
C LYS A 37 39.29 18.19 -15.94
N SER A 38 39.63 19.31 -16.57
CA SER A 38 38.70 20.38 -16.91
C SER A 38 37.70 19.86 -17.94
N GLY A 39 36.79 19.05 -17.48
CA GLY A 39 35.54 18.72 -18.14
C GLY A 39 34.48 19.52 -17.40
N THR A 40 33.67 20.26 -18.10
CA THR A 40 32.43 20.81 -17.56
C THR A 40 31.53 19.64 -17.28
N ASP A 41 31.64 19.08 -16.07
CA ASP A 41 30.68 18.09 -15.55
C ASP A 41 29.66 18.83 -14.72
N SER A 42 28.39 18.69 -15.06
CA SER A 42 27.26 19.23 -14.32
C SER A 42 26.38 18.11 -13.89
N ALA A 43 26.20 17.93 -12.60
CA ALA A 43 25.24 17.00 -12.03
C ALA A 43 24.05 17.77 -11.46
N ARG A 44 22.84 17.31 -11.74
CA ARG A 44 21.62 17.74 -11.08
C ARG A 44 21.21 16.71 -10.02
N VAL A 45 20.43 17.13 -9.08
CA VAL A 45 19.81 16.20 -8.12
C VAL A 45 18.84 15.27 -8.88
N ALA A 46 18.97 13.97 -8.64
CA ALA A 46 18.06 12.98 -9.20
C ALA A 46 16.64 13.17 -8.64
N LYS A 47 15.65 12.98 -9.49
CA LYS A 47 14.22 13.10 -9.10
C LYS A 47 13.66 11.75 -8.64
N PHE A 48 12.73 11.77 -7.73
CA PHE A 48 11.96 10.56 -7.37
C PHE A 48 11.16 10.04 -8.56
N GLY A 49 10.60 10.93 -9.38
CA GLY A 49 10.02 10.60 -10.68
C GLY A 49 8.79 9.70 -10.67
N VAL A 50 8.16 9.49 -9.52
CA VAL A 50 6.90 8.75 -9.38
C VAL A 50 5.79 9.65 -8.85
N THR A 51 4.58 9.39 -9.33
CA THR A 51 3.35 10.01 -8.84
C THR A 51 2.43 8.91 -8.35
N VAL A 52 1.87 9.11 -7.14
CA VAL A 52 0.84 8.23 -6.58
C VAL A 52 -0.46 9.01 -6.56
N THR A 53 -1.48 8.46 -7.21
CA THR A 53 -2.85 8.99 -7.17
C THR A 53 -3.70 8.01 -6.38
N ALA A 54 -4.47 8.51 -5.40
CA ALA A 54 -5.38 7.71 -4.61
C ALA A 54 -6.82 8.22 -4.78
N ASN A 55 -7.77 7.30 -4.75
CA ASN A 55 -9.20 7.56 -4.78
C ASN A 55 -9.87 6.95 -3.55
N GLY A 56 -11.06 7.45 -3.16
CA GLY A 56 -11.75 7.02 -1.95
C GLY A 56 -13.19 6.52 -2.12
N ASP A 57 -13.72 6.46 -3.34
CA ASP A 57 -15.14 6.15 -3.57
C ASP A 57 -15.34 4.67 -3.96
N VAL A 58 -15.42 3.78 -2.97
CA VAL A 58 -15.62 2.33 -3.17
C VAL A 58 -17.10 1.93 -3.16
N PHE A 59 -17.95 2.73 -2.51
CA PHE A 59 -19.38 2.47 -2.38
C PHE A 59 -20.21 3.41 -3.24
N ALA A 60 -21.38 2.96 -3.70
CA ALA A 60 -22.31 3.71 -4.54
C ALA A 60 -23.66 3.93 -3.83
N LYS A 61 -24.51 4.72 -4.45
CA LYS A 61 -25.90 4.98 -3.98
C LYS A 61 -26.90 4.01 -4.57
N GLU A 62 -26.52 3.36 -5.66
CA GLU A 62 -27.39 2.47 -6.43
C GLU A 62 -26.55 1.36 -7.04
N TYR A 63 -27.08 0.15 -7.03
CA TYR A 63 -26.49 -1.05 -7.61
C TYR A 63 -27.51 -1.78 -8.47
N ASP A 64 -27.09 -2.11 -9.68
CA ASP A 64 -27.86 -2.96 -10.59
C ASP A 64 -27.43 -4.42 -10.45
N THR A 65 -28.35 -5.34 -10.67
CA THR A 65 -28.03 -6.76 -10.73
C THR A 65 -27.48 -7.15 -12.08
N ASN A 66 -26.49 -8.05 -12.07
CA ASN A 66 -26.03 -8.74 -13.27
C ASN A 66 -26.83 -10.04 -13.52
N ASP A 67 -27.77 -10.40 -12.64
CA ASP A 67 -28.60 -11.57 -12.80
C ASP A 67 -29.63 -11.31 -13.88
N GLN A 68 -29.58 -12.10 -14.96
CA GLN A 68 -30.47 -11.99 -16.10
C GLN A 68 -31.96 -12.31 -15.75
N THR A 69 -32.19 -12.90 -14.58
CA THR A 69 -33.53 -13.24 -14.08
C THR A 69 -34.19 -12.14 -13.26
N VAL A 70 -33.38 -11.21 -12.73
CA VAL A 70 -33.83 -10.05 -11.96
C VAL A 70 -33.43 -8.80 -12.75
N VAL A 71 -34.38 -8.06 -13.25
CA VAL A 71 -34.14 -6.87 -14.08
C VAL A 71 -34.16 -5.61 -13.21
N GLY A 72 -33.10 -4.83 -13.28
CA GLY A 72 -33.03 -3.47 -12.75
C GLY A 72 -32.17 -3.29 -11.49
N THR A 73 -32.44 -2.22 -10.80
CA THR A 73 -31.74 -1.81 -9.57
C THR A 73 -32.15 -2.71 -8.42
N ILE A 74 -31.17 -3.35 -7.76
CA ILE A 74 -31.40 -4.23 -6.59
C ILE A 74 -31.24 -3.50 -5.26
N ALA A 75 -30.46 -2.43 -5.23
CA ALA A 75 -30.32 -1.58 -4.06
C ALA A 75 -30.18 -0.12 -4.48
N LYS A 76 -30.93 0.75 -3.82
CA LYS A 76 -30.90 2.20 -4.06
C LYS A 76 -31.16 2.95 -2.78
N SER A 77 -30.28 3.91 -2.45
CA SER A 77 -30.54 4.80 -1.35
C SER A 77 -31.72 5.73 -1.63
N VAL A 78 -32.63 5.80 -0.69
CA VAL A 78 -33.73 6.79 -0.70
C VAL A 78 -33.27 8.16 -0.18
N ILE A 79 -32.08 8.22 0.46
CA ILE A 79 -31.44 9.44 0.94
C ILE A 79 -30.33 9.81 -0.03
N SER A 80 -30.42 10.96 -0.66
CA SER A 80 -29.54 11.35 -1.77
C SER A 80 -28.04 11.47 -1.40
N THR A 81 -27.71 11.56 -0.12
CA THR A 81 -26.32 11.65 0.39
C THR A 81 -25.73 10.31 0.76
N ASP A 82 -26.56 9.29 1.00
CA ASP A 82 -26.13 8.04 1.58
C ASP A 82 -25.77 7.02 0.50
N LYS A 83 -24.74 6.25 0.76
CA LYS A 83 -24.36 5.05 0.01
C LYS A 83 -24.93 3.84 0.73
N VAL A 84 -25.29 2.81 0.00
CA VAL A 84 -25.93 1.61 0.56
C VAL A 84 -25.20 0.35 0.15
N VAL A 85 -25.35 -0.70 0.95
CA VAL A 85 -24.97 -2.07 0.63
C VAL A 85 -26.13 -2.99 1.01
N ALA A 86 -26.33 -4.07 0.27
CA ALA A 86 -27.40 -5.03 0.50
C ALA A 86 -27.00 -6.41 -0.04
N PRO A 87 -27.64 -7.50 0.39
CA PRO A 87 -27.45 -8.81 -0.21
C PRO A 87 -27.58 -8.75 -1.74
N GLY A 88 -26.66 -9.38 -2.46
CA GLY A 88 -26.58 -9.38 -3.92
C GLY A 88 -25.90 -8.16 -4.54
N THR A 89 -25.45 -7.18 -3.76
CA THR A 89 -24.70 -6.03 -4.28
C THR A 89 -23.21 -6.31 -4.37
N THR A 90 -22.56 -5.69 -5.36
CA THR A 90 -21.11 -5.76 -5.54
C THR A 90 -20.60 -4.40 -6.02
N SER A 91 -19.34 -4.11 -5.74
CA SER A 91 -18.70 -2.94 -6.34
C SER A 91 -18.77 -3.05 -7.87
N ASN A 92 -19.05 -1.94 -8.56
CA ASN A 92 -19.09 -1.87 -10.02
C ASN A 92 -17.68 -2.07 -10.61
N GLY A 93 -17.19 -3.31 -10.60
CA GLY A 93 -15.85 -3.69 -11.00
C GLY A 93 -14.79 -3.41 -9.92
N ASP A 94 -13.54 -3.57 -10.30
CA ASP A 94 -12.40 -3.27 -9.45
C ASP A 94 -12.25 -1.74 -9.32
N PHE A 95 -12.43 -1.22 -8.13
CA PHE A 95 -12.17 0.19 -7.85
C PHE A 95 -10.67 0.43 -7.77
N VAL A 96 -10.14 1.34 -8.60
CA VAL A 96 -8.74 1.70 -8.56
C VAL A 96 -8.49 2.62 -7.36
N ALA A 97 -8.09 2.04 -6.25
CA ALA A 97 -7.82 2.77 -5.01
C ALA A 97 -6.54 3.60 -5.10
N ALA A 98 -5.52 3.11 -5.79
CA ALA A 98 -4.28 3.85 -6.02
C ALA A 98 -3.63 3.45 -7.35
N THR A 99 -2.98 4.43 -7.98
CA THR A 99 -2.18 4.25 -9.19
C THR A 99 -0.80 4.87 -8.98
N VAL A 100 0.25 4.12 -9.33
CA VAL A 100 1.64 4.59 -9.32
C VAL A 100 2.11 4.70 -10.76
N THR A 101 2.55 5.89 -11.16
CA THR A 101 3.03 6.20 -12.50
C THR A 101 4.36 6.92 -12.47
N GLY A 102 5.10 6.92 -13.59
CA GLY A 102 6.31 7.69 -13.77
C GLY A 102 7.56 6.84 -14.00
N THR A 103 8.72 7.48 -13.93
CA THR A 103 10.03 6.82 -14.08
C THR A 103 10.98 7.40 -13.03
N PRO A 104 11.30 6.66 -11.96
CA PRO A 104 12.20 7.13 -10.91
C PRO A 104 13.64 7.16 -11.41
N GLU A 105 14.42 8.17 -10.99
CA GLU A 105 15.88 8.24 -11.21
C GLU A 105 16.65 7.71 -10.00
N VAL A 106 15.99 7.44 -8.89
CA VAL A 106 16.52 6.81 -7.68
C VAL A 106 15.67 5.61 -7.32
N ALA A 107 16.22 4.68 -6.53
CA ALA A 107 15.40 3.61 -5.96
C ALA A 107 14.32 4.21 -5.06
N VAL A 108 13.06 3.81 -5.27
CA VAL A 108 11.91 4.29 -4.49
C VAL A 108 11.12 3.10 -3.94
N ARG A 109 10.63 3.25 -2.73
CA ARG A 109 9.66 2.32 -2.12
C ARG A 109 8.29 2.98 -2.09
N VAL A 110 7.31 2.32 -2.66
CA VAL A 110 5.89 2.69 -2.54
C VAL A 110 5.24 1.74 -1.54
N SER A 111 4.68 2.30 -0.48
CA SER A 111 3.92 1.55 0.51
C SER A 111 2.50 2.08 0.58
N TYR A 112 1.55 1.17 0.73
CA TYR A 112 0.15 1.50 0.88
C TYR A 112 -0.25 1.34 2.34
N LYS A 113 -1.05 2.26 2.83
CA LYS A 113 -1.56 2.24 4.19
C LYS A 113 -3.04 2.57 4.18
N LEU A 114 -3.84 1.65 4.69
CA LEU A 114 -5.21 1.94 5.09
C LEU A 114 -5.17 2.45 6.54
N ASP A 115 -5.78 3.59 6.80
CA ASP A 115 -5.83 4.13 8.14
C ASP A 115 -6.86 3.38 8.98
N ALA A 116 -6.37 2.56 9.91
CA ALA A 116 -7.23 1.77 10.79
C ALA A 116 -8.14 2.63 11.68
N ALA A 117 -7.75 3.88 11.97
CA ALA A 117 -8.57 4.78 12.80
C ALA A 117 -9.76 5.36 12.03
N SER A 118 -9.63 5.50 10.71
CA SER A 118 -10.72 5.97 9.84
C SER A 118 -11.61 4.84 9.34
N LEU A 119 -11.13 3.59 9.37
CA LEU A 119 -11.94 2.43 8.97
C LEU A 119 -12.96 2.09 10.06
N GLN A 120 -14.23 2.28 9.74
CA GLN A 120 -15.34 1.99 10.62
C GLN A 120 -16.11 0.75 10.15
N LEU A 121 -16.41 -0.15 11.08
CA LEU A 121 -17.31 -1.31 10.92
C LEU A 121 -18.23 -1.31 12.13
N GLU A 122 -19.37 -0.63 12.01
CA GLU A 122 -20.30 -0.44 13.12
C GLU A 122 -21.58 -1.24 12.90
N ASN A 123 -22.15 -1.78 13.96
CA ASN A 123 -23.42 -2.51 13.99
C ASN A 123 -23.47 -3.77 13.10
N TRP A 124 -22.33 -4.30 12.68
CA TRP A 124 -22.26 -5.59 11.99
C TRP A 124 -22.41 -6.72 13.02
N LYS A 125 -23.64 -7.08 13.32
CA LYS A 125 -23.97 -8.11 14.30
C LYS A 125 -25.26 -8.82 13.96
N ASP A 126 -25.42 -10.04 14.48
CA ASP A 126 -26.65 -10.80 14.41
C ASP A 126 -27.58 -10.56 15.62
N ALA A 127 -28.66 -11.32 15.71
CA ALA A 127 -29.65 -11.20 16.79
C ALA A 127 -29.11 -11.59 18.18
N ASP A 128 -28.02 -12.34 18.24
CA ASP A 128 -27.35 -12.77 19.46
C ASP A 128 -26.24 -11.79 19.90
N ASP A 129 -26.14 -10.63 19.22
CA ASP A 129 -25.11 -9.60 19.41
C ASP A 129 -23.68 -10.07 19.03
N GLU A 130 -23.57 -11.17 18.28
CA GLU A 130 -22.30 -11.68 17.76
C GLU A 130 -21.93 -10.97 16.45
N PHE A 131 -20.63 -10.73 16.27
CA PHE A 131 -20.16 -10.08 15.05
C PHE A 131 -20.52 -10.90 13.79
N TYR A 132 -21.24 -10.26 12.88
CA TYR A 132 -21.66 -10.83 11.62
C TYR A 132 -21.49 -9.83 10.49
N CYS A 133 -20.58 -10.09 9.57
CA CYS A 133 -20.33 -9.24 8.39
C CYS A 133 -20.25 -10.11 7.13
N PRO A 134 -21.26 -10.14 6.26
CA PRO A 134 -21.26 -10.95 5.05
C PRO A 134 -20.44 -10.36 3.90
N LEU A 135 -19.85 -9.18 4.08
CA LEU A 135 -19.05 -8.54 3.04
C LEU A 135 -17.76 -9.31 2.76
N VAL A 136 -17.46 -9.49 1.49
CA VAL A 136 -16.22 -10.07 0.98
C VAL A 136 -15.45 -8.98 0.27
N PHE A 137 -14.29 -8.63 0.76
CA PHE A 137 -13.38 -7.67 0.13
C PHE A 137 -12.29 -8.38 -0.66
N ARG A 138 -11.90 -7.79 -1.78
CA ARG A 138 -10.75 -8.21 -2.58
C ARG A 138 -9.81 -7.04 -2.75
N VAL A 139 -8.58 -7.21 -2.31
CA VAL A 139 -7.48 -6.26 -2.51
C VAL A 139 -6.54 -6.88 -3.53
N LYS A 140 -6.31 -6.21 -4.64
CA LYS A 140 -5.59 -6.75 -5.79
C LYS A 140 -4.62 -5.73 -6.38
N ASN A 141 -3.50 -6.23 -6.87
CA ASN A 141 -2.59 -5.48 -7.75
C ASN A 141 -2.14 -6.38 -8.91
N ASN A 142 -1.18 -5.91 -9.72
CA ASN A 142 -0.64 -6.67 -10.87
C ASN A 142 0.01 -8.01 -10.48
N ASN A 143 0.33 -8.23 -9.20
CA ASN A 143 1.11 -9.39 -8.71
C ASN A 143 0.31 -10.32 -7.79
N GLY A 144 -0.90 -9.95 -7.38
CA GLY A 144 -1.65 -10.79 -6.45
C GLY A 144 -3.05 -10.27 -6.12
N ASN A 145 -3.80 -11.15 -5.47
CA ASN A 145 -5.15 -10.90 -4.98
C ASN A 145 -5.27 -11.47 -3.57
N THR A 146 -5.71 -10.65 -2.62
CA THR A 146 -6.03 -11.05 -1.26
C THR A 146 -7.53 -10.93 -1.06
N VAL A 147 -8.18 -12.02 -0.65
CA VAL A 147 -9.61 -12.07 -0.35
C VAL A 147 -9.78 -12.07 1.16
N ILE A 148 -10.71 -11.27 1.65
CA ILE A 148 -11.05 -11.13 3.06
C ILE A 148 -12.56 -11.24 3.17
N SER A 149 -13.04 -12.37 3.69
CA SER A 149 -14.45 -12.59 3.99
C SER A 149 -14.72 -12.18 5.43
N GLY A 150 -15.70 -11.29 5.64
CA GLY A 150 -16.09 -10.87 6.98
C GLY A 150 -16.60 -12.01 7.84
N MET A 151 -17.13 -13.07 7.22
CA MET A 151 -17.58 -14.29 7.88
C MET A 151 -16.48 -15.11 8.57
N GLU A 152 -15.21 -14.83 8.27
CA GLU A 152 -14.06 -15.53 8.87
C GLU A 152 -13.63 -14.91 10.21
N PHE A 153 -14.24 -13.80 10.62
CA PHE A 153 -13.85 -13.03 11.80
C PHE A 153 -14.91 -13.09 12.89
N GLN A 154 -14.46 -13.02 14.13
CA GLN A 154 -15.32 -12.98 15.31
C GLN A 154 -15.51 -11.56 15.86
N THR A 155 -14.75 -10.58 15.34
CA THR A 155 -14.81 -9.18 15.77
C THR A 155 -14.53 -8.23 14.62
N ALA A 156 -15.10 -7.04 14.68
CA ALA A 156 -14.82 -5.96 13.74
C ALA A 156 -13.33 -5.58 13.74
N GLU A 157 -12.67 -5.56 14.89
CA GLU A 157 -11.26 -5.22 15.04
C GLU A 157 -10.36 -6.22 14.31
N ALA A 158 -10.66 -7.52 14.38
CA ALA A 158 -9.90 -8.54 13.66
C ALA A 158 -10.05 -8.40 12.14
N MET A 159 -11.25 -8.12 11.66
CA MET A 159 -11.51 -7.86 10.25
C MET A 159 -10.81 -6.58 9.76
N LYS A 160 -10.89 -5.47 10.54
CA LYS A 160 -10.16 -4.23 10.25
C LYS A 160 -8.66 -4.48 10.13
N ALA A 161 -8.08 -5.22 11.07
CA ALA A 161 -6.65 -5.56 11.04
C ALA A 161 -6.28 -6.36 9.79
N ALA A 162 -7.12 -7.30 9.36
CA ALA A 162 -6.92 -8.08 8.14
C ALA A 162 -6.94 -7.19 6.88
N LEU A 163 -7.89 -6.24 6.78
CA LEU A 163 -7.97 -5.28 5.69
C LEU A 163 -6.73 -4.37 5.64
N VAL A 164 -6.30 -3.83 6.78
CA VAL A 164 -5.09 -3.00 6.88
C VAL A 164 -3.85 -3.78 6.44
N ASN A 165 -3.71 -5.03 6.90
CA ASN A 165 -2.58 -5.89 6.54
C ASN A 165 -2.62 -6.27 5.05
N ALA A 166 -3.78 -6.54 4.48
CA ALA A 166 -3.93 -6.85 3.07
C ALA A 166 -3.47 -5.69 2.18
N VAL A 167 -3.84 -4.45 2.51
CA VAL A 167 -3.38 -3.25 1.79
C VAL A 167 -1.87 -3.05 1.96
N ALA A 168 -1.35 -3.18 3.18
CA ALA A 168 0.08 -3.00 3.48
C ALA A 168 0.99 -4.06 2.81
N ALA A 169 0.45 -5.26 2.55
CA ALA A 169 1.20 -6.34 1.90
C ALA A 169 1.65 -6.01 0.46
N TYR A 170 1.03 -5.02 -0.19
CA TYR A 170 1.36 -4.60 -1.56
C TYR A 170 2.48 -3.55 -1.65
N THR A 171 3.24 -3.33 -0.57
CA THR A 171 4.46 -2.50 -0.62
C THR A 171 5.44 -3.04 -1.66
N LYS A 172 5.97 -2.15 -2.51
CA LYS A 172 6.86 -2.53 -3.61
C LYS A 172 8.01 -1.53 -3.79
N ASP A 173 9.18 -2.10 -4.11
CA ASP A 173 10.39 -1.33 -4.46
C ASP A 173 10.52 -1.24 -5.98
N TYR A 174 10.91 -0.06 -6.46
CA TYR A 174 11.20 0.21 -7.87
C TYR A 174 12.62 0.68 -8.02
N ALA A 175 13.35 0.04 -8.93
CA ALA A 175 14.71 0.42 -9.27
C ALA A 175 14.73 1.73 -10.11
N PRO A 176 15.85 2.46 -10.11
CA PRO A 176 16.02 3.59 -11.01
C PRO A 176 15.79 3.19 -12.48
N GLY A 177 15.08 4.02 -13.23
CA GLY A 177 14.75 3.77 -14.63
C GLY A 177 13.58 2.81 -14.86
N THR A 178 12.91 2.31 -13.84
CA THR A 178 11.67 1.53 -14.00
C THR A 178 10.60 2.40 -14.68
N ASP A 179 10.10 1.96 -15.83
CA ASP A 179 9.01 2.66 -16.52
C ASP A 179 7.65 2.19 -15.97
N LEU A 180 6.93 3.10 -15.32
CA LEU A 180 5.59 2.90 -14.79
C LEU A 180 4.56 3.74 -15.58
N SER A 181 4.83 4.07 -16.84
CA SER A 181 3.92 4.86 -17.66
C SER A 181 2.87 4.01 -18.38
N GLY A 182 1.73 4.59 -18.65
CA GLY A 182 0.66 3.96 -19.44
C GLY A 182 0.23 2.59 -18.90
N LYS A 183 0.38 1.54 -19.72
CA LYS A 183 0.02 0.15 -19.34
C LYS A 183 0.94 -0.47 -18.29
N ALA A 184 2.12 0.10 -18.06
CA ALA A 184 3.06 -0.33 -17.04
C ALA A 184 2.77 0.30 -15.68
N ALA A 185 1.76 1.18 -15.57
CA ALA A 185 1.34 1.74 -14.30
C ALA A 185 0.93 0.63 -13.33
N GLU A 186 1.42 0.73 -12.11
CA GLU A 186 0.99 -0.17 -11.04
C GLU A 186 -0.30 0.33 -10.42
N THR A 187 -1.28 -0.54 -10.28
CA THR A 187 -2.57 -0.20 -9.68
C THR A 187 -2.83 -1.08 -8.46
N LEU A 188 -3.33 -0.46 -7.40
CA LEU A 188 -3.98 -1.16 -6.30
C LEU A 188 -5.49 -0.99 -6.50
N THR A 189 -6.19 -2.11 -6.59
CA THR A 189 -7.64 -2.13 -6.74
C THR A 189 -8.28 -2.76 -5.51
N ILE A 190 -9.46 -2.26 -5.17
CA ILE A 190 -10.30 -2.81 -4.12
C ILE A 190 -11.65 -3.08 -4.73
N SER A 191 -12.19 -4.26 -4.50
CA SER A 191 -13.57 -4.59 -4.81
C SER A 191 -14.20 -5.27 -3.60
N TRP A 192 -15.52 -5.26 -3.56
CA TRP A 192 -16.29 -5.92 -2.53
C TRP A 192 -17.58 -6.51 -3.11
N GLU A 193 -18.12 -7.47 -2.41
CA GLU A 193 -19.43 -8.03 -2.68
C GLU A 193 -20.13 -8.40 -1.38
N TRP A 194 -21.46 -8.34 -1.39
CA TRP A 194 -22.33 -8.99 -0.43
C TRP A 194 -23.08 -10.08 -1.19
N PRO A 195 -22.64 -11.35 -1.11
CA PRO A 195 -23.35 -12.43 -1.81
C PRO A 195 -24.81 -12.56 -1.35
N PHE A 196 -25.72 -12.98 -2.22
CA PHE A 196 -27.10 -13.29 -1.81
C PHE A 196 -27.16 -14.43 -0.78
N GLU A 197 -26.24 -15.40 -0.93
CA GLU A 197 -26.13 -16.54 -0.03
C GLU A 197 -24.69 -16.62 0.45
N THR A 198 -24.48 -16.45 1.74
CA THR A 198 -23.15 -16.50 2.38
C THR A 198 -22.94 -17.83 3.10
N GLY A 199 -21.68 -18.27 3.15
CA GLY A 199 -21.27 -19.48 3.85
C GLY A 199 -21.39 -20.76 3.03
N ALA A 200 -21.16 -21.90 3.68
CA ALA A 200 -21.36 -23.22 3.10
C ALA A 200 -22.86 -23.55 2.94
N ASP A 201 -23.19 -24.49 2.07
CA ASP A 201 -24.61 -24.79 1.74
C ASP A 201 -25.50 -25.07 2.95
N GLY A 202 -24.95 -25.69 4.01
CA GLY A 202 -25.68 -25.94 5.25
C GLY A 202 -25.95 -24.70 6.10
N ASP A 203 -25.13 -23.65 5.95
CA ASP A 203 -25.21 -22.42 6.76
C ASP A 203 -26.03 -21.32 6.10
N LYS A 204 -26.26 -21.40 4.77
CA LYS A 204 -26.95 -20.38 4.00
C LYS A 204 -28.31 -19.97 4.56
N PRO A 205 -29.20 -20.89 4.99
CA PRO A 205 -30.50 -20.50 5.56
C PRO A 205 -30.36 -19.67 6.84
N ALA A 206 -29.37 -20.01 7.71
CA ALA A 206 -29.11 -19.28 8.93
C ALA A 206 -28.51 -17.90 8.64
N ASN A 207 -27.62 -17.80 7.66
CA ASN A 207 -27.03 -16.54 7.24
C ASN A 207 -28.07 -15.62 6.58
N ASN A 208 -29.01 -16.15 5.80
CA ASN A 208 -30.12 -15.37 5.25
C ASN A 208 -31.01 -14.76 6.35
N VAL A 209 -31.18 -15.45 7.49
CA VAL A 209 -31.89 -14.89 8.66
C VAL A 209 -31.09 -13.73 9.26
N LYS A 210 -29.75 -13.86 9.35
CA LYS A 210 -28.89 -12.80 9.85
C LYS A 210 -28.85 -11.59 8.90
N ASP A 211 -28.82 -11.82 7.58
CA ASP A 211 -28.93 -10.75 6.57
C ASP A 211 -30.26 -9.99 6.71
N THR A 212 -31.37 -10.72 6.94
CA THR A 212 -32.68 -10.12 7.20
C THR A 212 -32.65 -9.26 8.47
N PHE A 213 -32.04 -9.77 9.55
CA PHE A 213 -31.90 -9.03 10.79
C PHE A 213 -31.13 -7.71 10.58
N LEU A 214 -30.03 -7.71 9.80
CA LEU A 214 -29.33 -6.47 9.45
C LEU A 214 -30.23 -5.46 8.75
N GLY A 215 -31.09 -5.94 7.83
CA GLY A 215 -32.09 -5.12 7.14
C GLY A 215 -33.14 -4.51 8.09
N ASP A 216 -33.64 -5.30 9.06
CA ASP A 216 -34.58 -4.85 10.07
C ASP A 216 -33.96 -3.82 11.04
N GLU A 217 -32.71 -4.03 11.42
CA GLU A 217 -31.95 -3.06 12.22
C GLU A 217 -31.73 -1.74 11.46
N ALA A 218 -31.47 -1.81 10.17
CA ALA A 218 -31.36 -0.61 9.32
C ALA A 218 -32.70 0.15 9.26
N ALA A 219 -33.83 -0.56 9.12
CA ALA A 219 -35.17 0.03 9.14
C ALA A 219 -35.49 0.66 10.50
N ALA A 220 -34.93 0.15 11.59
CA ALA A 220 -35.06 0.68 12.94
C ALA A 220 -34.07 1.83 13.24
N GLY A 221 -33.28 2.29 12.27
CA GLY A 221 -32.29 3.36 12.42
C GLY A 221 -30.97 2.93 13.07
N ARG A 222 -30.68 1.65 13.09
CA ARG A 222 -29.43 1.04 13.61
C ARG A 222 -28.66 0.30 12.53
N ALA A 223 -28.58 0.90 11.34
CA ALA A 223 -27.92 0.31 10.19
C ALA A 223 -26.48 -0.11 10.49
N ALA A 224 -26.06 -1.26 9.97
CA ALA A 224 -24.66 -1.60 9.87
C ALA A 224 -23.96 -0.66 8.88
N THR A 225 -22.78 -0.17 9.24
CA THR A 225 -22.03 0.78 8.40
C THR A 225 -20.60 0.33 8.18
N VAL A 226 -20.09 0.67 6.98
CA VAL A 226 -18.70 0.50 6.58
C VAL A 226 -18.21 1.79 5.92
N SER A 227 -17.09 2.32 6.38
CA SER A 227 -16.49 3.54 5.81
C SER A 227 -14.98 3.55 5.90
#